data_f0b0fa39c6f87a68b2d1f82ccb83462b
#
_entry.id   f0b0fa39c6f87a68b2d1f82ccb83462b
#
_cell.length_a   1.000
_cell.length_b   1.000
_cell.length_c   1.000
_cell.angle_alpha   90.00
_cell.angle_beta   90.00
_cell.angle_gamma   90.00
#
_symmetry.space_group_name_H-M   'P 1'
#
loop_
_entity.id
_entity.type
_entity.pdbx_description
1 polymer ?
#
loop_
_entity_poly.entity_id
_entity_poly.type
_entity_poly.pdbx_seq_one_letter_code
_entity_poly.pdbx_strand_id
1 'polypeptide(L)'
;MYLLLVEDEATLAESLLGVLVAKGHRVDWVADGRMALSQLGTTRYDAMVLDLGLPYLDGRGVLDALRTAPAFQDRQDLPVLILSARDQSSDKIAALEAGADDYLSKPFDVDELEARLFALLRRRLGKTGAQLNWVGIQYDASIRSFACRGHTLAVSPREHAALLALMQAQGVPLTRLALYERVFADDEDASSLDVIDVVIYRLRKKLVPFAVSIQSVRGIGLYLASDAA
;
A
#
# COMPACT_ATOMS: atom_id res chain seq x y z
N MET A 1 1.98 2.85 1.47
CA MET A 1 1.39 2.13 0.32
C MET A 1 2.32 2.28 -0.87
N TYR A 2 2.35 1.29 -1.76
CA TYR A 2 2.99 1.45 -3.07
C TYR A 2 1.91 1.69 -4.13
N LEU A 3 1.88 2.89 -4.69
CA LEU A 3 0.83 3.38 -5.58
C LEU A 3 1.33 3.50 -7.01
N LEU A 4 0.47 3.21 -7.97
CA LEU A 4 0.65 3.62 -9.36
C LEU A 4 -0.25 4.83 -9.62
N LEU A 5 0.35 5.98 -9.93
CA LEU A 5 -0.35 7.19 -10.36
C LEU A 5 -0.32 7.25 -11.88
N VAL A 6 -1.48 7.34 -12.52
CA VAL A 6 -1.63 7.44 -13.98
C VAL A 6 -2.34 8.74 -14.30
N GLU A 7 -1.59 9.74 -14.73
CA GLU A 7 -2.04 11.14 -14.92
C GLU A 7 -1.18 11.79 -15.99
N ASP A 8 -1.78 12.36 -17.04
CA ASP A 8 -1.06 12.99 -18.15
C ASP A 8 -0.72 14.46 -17.88
N GLU A 9 -1.43 15.12 -16.96
CA GLU A 9 -1.11 16.50 -16.57
C GLU A 9 0.08 16.51 -15.59
N ALA A 10 1.26 16.84 -16.09
CA ALA A 10 2.51 16.80 -15.32
C ALA A 10 2.45 17.64 -14.03
N THR A 11 1.86 18.85 -14.10
CA THR A 11 1.75 19.75 -12.92
C THR A 11 0.95 19.13 -11.79
N LEU A 12 -0.17 18.49 -12.11
CA LEU A 12 -0.99 17.80 -11.14
C LEU A 12 -0.28 16.56 -10.60
N ALA A 13 0.33 15.77 -11.48
CA ALA A 13 1.04 14.56 -11.12
C ALA A 13 2.22 14.85 -10.17
N GLU A 14 3.04 15.85 -10.46
CA GLU A 14 4.16 16.28 -9.59
C GLU A 14 3.69 16.76 -8.24
N SER A 15 2.60 17.55 -8.19
CA SER A 15 2.00 18.00 -6.94
C SER A 15 1.50 16.83 -6.09
N LEU A 16 0.77 15.88 -6.69
CA LEU A 16 0.29 14.68 -6.01
C LEU A 16 1.43 13.81 -5.51
N LEU A 17 2.44 13.61 -6.37
CA LEU A 17 3.63 12.82 -6.04
C LEU A 17 4.34 13.40 -4.82
N GLY A 18 4.58 14.72 -4.80
CA GLY A 18 5.22 15.40 -3.68
C GLY A 18 4.46 15.20 -2.35
N VAL A 19 3.13 15.39 -2.37
CA VAL A 19 2.33 15.24 -1.14
C VAL A 19 2.21 13.78 -0.71
N LEU A 20 1.98 12.84 -1.63
CA LEU A 20 1.84 11.42 -1.30
C LEU A 20 3.15 10.83 -0.77
N VAL A 21 4.30 11.22 -1.33
CA VAL A 21 5.62 10.82 -0.83
C VAL A 21 5.85 11.41 0.56
N ALA A 22 5.57 12.69 0.79
CA ALA A 22 5.67 13.31 2.11
C ALA A 22 4.78 12.66 3.18
N LYS A 23 3.69 12.01 2.77
CA LYS A 23 2.80 11.21 3.63
C LYS A 23 3.26 9.75 3.81
N GLY A 24 4.42 9.37 3.27
CA GLY A 24 5.02 8.05 3.45
C GLY A 24 4.50 7.00 2.46
N HIS A 25 4.04 7.41 1.28
CA HIS A 25 3.70 6.50 0.20
C HIS A 25 4.85 6.40 -0.79
N ARG A 26 5.06 5.20 -1.34
CA ARG A 26 5.87 5.01 -2.53
C ARG A 26 4.96 5.16 -3.74
N VAL A 27 5.35 5.99 -4.70
CA VAL A 27 4.52 6.31 -5.86
C VAL A 27 5.35 6.21 -7.13
N ASP A 28 4.91 5.38 -8.08
CA ASP A 28 5.39 5.44 -9.45
C ASP A 28 4.36 6.22 -10.27
N TRP A 29 4.83 7.17 -11.08
CA TRP A 29 4.01 7.96 -11.96
C TRP A 29 4.26 7.59 -13.41
N VAL A 30 3.19 7.51 -14.18
CA VAL A 30 3.20 7.35 -15.64
C VAL A 30 2.15 8.26 -16.29
N ALA A 31 2.44 8.75 -17.49
CA ALA A 31 1.64 9.76 -18.18
C ALA A 31 0.67 9.18 -19.23
N ASP A 32 0.64 7.88 -19.47
CA ASP A 32 -0.27 7.26 -20.42
C ASP A 32 -0.69 5.84 -20.03
N GLY A 33 -1.82 5.37 -20.57
CA GLY A 33 -2.39 4.07 -20.22
C GLY A 33 -1.55 2.87 -20.67
N ARG A 34 -0.76 2.99 -21.73
CA ARG A 34 0.13 1.89 -22.19
C ARG A 34 1.29 1.69 -21.23
N MET A 35 1.86 2.80 -20.74
CA MET A 35 2.88 2.77 -19.71
C MET A 35 2.31 2.18 -18.40
N ALA A 36 1.05 2.53 -18.05
CA ALA A 36 0.39 1.94 -16.89
C ALA A 36 0.28 0.42 -16.98
N LEU A 37 -0.18 -0.13 -18.11
CA LEU A 37 -0.24 -1.58 -18.31
C LEU A 37 1.15 -2.23 -18.30
N SER A 38 2.17 -1.59 -18.85
CA SER A 38 3.55 -2.06 -18.80
C SER A 38 4.06 -2.17 -17.35
N GLN A 39 3.83 -1.14 -16.53
CA GLN A 39 4.19 -1.12 -15.12
C GLN A 39 3.42 -2.19 -14.32
N LEU A 40 2.11 -2.29 -14.56
CA LEU A 40 1.29 -3.35 -13.97
C LEU A 40 1.78 -4.75 -14.35
N GLY A 41 2.40 -4.93 -15.51
CA GLY A 41 3.00 -6.20 -15.97
C GLY A 41 4.19 -6.64 -15.13
N THR A 42 4.97 -5.72 -14.58
CA THR A 42 6.26 -5.98 -13.91
C THR A 42 6.24 -5.73 -12.41
N THR A 43 5.40 -4.81 -11.94
CA THR A 43 5.40 -4.32 -10.56
C THR A 43 4.07 -4.62 -9.87
N ARG A 44 4.12 -4.95 -8.57
CA ARG A 44 2.92 -5.11 -7.74
C ARG A 44 2.68 -3.84 -6.94
N TYR A 45 1.50 -3.26 -7.14
CA TYR A 45 1.04 -2.09 -6.42
C TYR A 45 -0.05 -2.46 -5.42
N ASP A 46 -0.20 -1.62 -4.40
CA ASP A 46 -1.28 -1.75 -3.42
C ASP A 46 -2.59 -1.17 -3.96
N ALA A 47 -2.51 -0.06 -4.71
CA ALA A 47 -3.63 0.57 -5.40
C ALA A 47 -3.16 1.35 -6.62
N MET A 48 -4.08 1.66 -7.53
CA MET A 48 -3.87 2.54 -8.68
C MET A 48 -4.79 3.75 -8.59
N VAL A 49 -4.22 4.93 -8.84
CA VAL A 49 -4.94 6.18 -9.07
C VAL A 49 -4.91 6.43 -10.58
N LEU A 50 -6.07 6.55 -11.21
CA LEU A 50 -6.18 6.50 -12.67
C LEU A 50 -7.03 7.64 -13.20
N ASP A 51 -6.45 8.53 -14.01
CA ASP A 51 -7.24 9.47 -14.81
C ASP A 51 -7.91 8.75 -15.99
N LEU A 52 -9.11 9.18 -16.33
CA LEU A 52 -9.83 8.71 -17.51
C LEU A 52 -9.40 9.41 -18.79
N GLY A 53 -8.88 10.64 -18.71
CA GLY A 53 -8.56 11.50 -19.83
C GLY A 53 -7.20 11.25 -20.50
N LEU A 54 -6.62 10.07 -20.35
CA LEU A 54 -5.26 9.76 -20.81
C LEU A 54 -5.10 9.74 -22.33
N PRO A 55 -3.92 10.12 -22.86
CA PRO A 55 -3.59 9.97 -24.27
C PRO A 55 -3.36 8.50 -24.64
N TYR A 56 -3.51 8.18 -25.93
CA TYR A 56 -3.24 6.90 -26.59
C TYR A 56 -4.16 5.76 -26.12
N LEU A 57 -4.12 5.38 -24.85
CA LEU A 57 -5.03 4.43 -24.22
C LEU A 57 -5.68 5.13 -23.03
N ASP A 58 -6.97 5.39 -23.14
CA ASP A 58 -7.72 6.07 -22.09
C ASP A 58 -7.82 5.22 -20.81
N GLY A 59 -8.19 5.85 -19.71
CA GLY A 59 -8.26 5.16 -18.42
C GLY A 59 -9.30 4.04 -18.39
N ARG A 60 -10.38 4.10 -19.23
CA ARG A 60 -11.34 3.01 -19.33
C ARG A 60 -10.71 1.78 -19.97
N GLY A 61 -9.91 1.97 -21.03
CA GLY A 61 -9.18 0.88 -21.66
C GLY A 61 -8.14 0.24 -20.72
N VAL A 62 -7.48 1.04 -19.87
CA VAL A 62 -6.59 0.52 -18.82
C VAL A 62 -7.36 -0.32 -17.81
N LEU A 63 -8.50 0.18 -17.34
CA LEU A 63 -9.35 -0.50 -16.37
C LEU A 63 -9.90 -1.82 -16.94
N ASP A 64 -10.44 -1.80 -18.16
CA ASP A 64 -10.92 -3.00 -18.84
C ASP A 64 -9.81 -4.05 -18.99
N ALA A 65 -8.64 -3.66 -19.49
CA ALA A 65 -7.50 -4.56 -19.61
C ALA A 65 -7.09 -5.17 -18.26
N LEU A 66 -7.03 -4.36 -17.20
CA LEU A 66 -6.70 -4.84 -15.85
C LEU A 66 -7.73 -5.87 -15.35
N ARG A 67 -9.02 -5.68 -15.62
CA ARG A 67 -10.10 -6.55 -15.13
C ARG A 67 -10.32 -7.81 -15.96
N THR A 68 -10.01 -7.78 -17.28
CA THR A 68 -10.39 -8.85 -18.19
C THR A 68 -9.22 -9.59 -18.84
N ALA A 69 -8.08 -8.93 -19.04
CA ALA A 69 -6.98 -9.53 -19.77
C ALA A 69 -6.28 -10.65 -18.97
N PRO A 70 -6.01 -11.81 -19.59
CA PRO A 70 -5.33 -12.93 -18.92
C PRO A 70 -3.95 -12.57 -18.33
N ALA A 71 -3.28 -11.60 -18.93
CA ALA A 71 -1.98 -11.11 -18.43
C ALA A 71 -2.04 -10.50 -17.03
N PHE A 72 -3.21 -10.07 -16.56
CA PHE A 72 -3.43 -9.45 -15.26
C PHE A 72 -4.31 -10.28 -14.33
N GLN A 73 -4.50 -11.57 -14.62
CA GLN A 73 -5.40 -12.46 -13.85
C GLN A 73 -5.08 -12.47 -12.34
N ASP A 74 -3.82 -12.34 -11.96
CA ASP A 74 -3.37 -12.28 -10.57
C ASP A 74 -3.46 -10.89 -9.93
N ARG A 75 -3.99 -9.90 -10.65
CA ARG A 75 -4.09 -8.46 -10.28
C ARG A 75 -5.46 -7.86 -10.57
N GLN A 76 -6.41 -8.64 -11.01
CA GLN A 76 -7.76 -8.18 -11.33
C GLN A 76 -8.48 -7.53 -10.13
N ASP A 77 -8.04 -7.84 -8.92
CA ASP A 77 -8.54 -7.28 -7.66
C ASP A 77 -7.75 -6.05 -7.17
N LEU A 78 -6.79 -5.52 -7.97
CA LEU A 78 -6.08 -4.28 -7.63
C LEU A 78 -7.07 -3.14 -7.45
N PRO A 79 -7.10 -2.47 -6.28
CA PRO A 79 -7.97 -1.32 -6.07
C PRO A 79 -7.64 -0.18 -7.02
N VAL A 80 -8.67 0.35 -7.69
CA VAL A 80 -8.56 1.46 -8.64
C VAL A 80 -9.45 2.61 -8.20
N LEU A 81 -8.81 3.75 -7.88
CA LEU A 81 -9.47 5.04 -7.66
C LEU A 81 -9.40 5.86 -8.95
N ILE A 82 -10.53 6.16 -9.53
CA ILE A 82 -10.60 7.04 -10.70
C ILE A 82 -10.47 8.50 -10.25
N LEU A 83 -9.61 9.26 -10.95
CA LEU A 83 -9.63 10.74 -10.93
C LEU A 83 -10.18 11.24 -12.26
N SER A 84 -11.10 12.21 -12.24
CA SER A 84 -11.61 12.76 -13.49
C SER A 84 -12.22 14.15 -13.31
N ALA A 85 -12.09 15.00 -14.33
CA ALA A 85 -12.82 16.26 -14.43
C ALA A 85 -14.31 16.08 -14.77
N ARG A 86 -14.74 14.86 -15.12
CA ARG A 86 -16.13 14.54 -15.43
C ARG A 86 -16.89 14.34 -14.13
N ASP A 87 -17.83 15.21 -13.82
CA ASP A 87 -18.59 15.21 -12.57
C ASP A 87 -20.03 14.66 -12.73
N GLN A 88 -20.45 14.35 -13.96
CA GLN A 88 -21.79 13.84 -14.22
C GLN A 88 -21.97 12.46 -13.57
N SER A 89 -23.15 12.25 -12.98
CA SER A 89 -23.50 10.98 -12.33
C SER A 89 -23.39 9.78 -13.27
N SER A 90 -23.70 9.98 -14.58
CA SER A 90 -23.55 8.95 -15.61
C SER A 90 -22.11 8.45 -15.80
N ASP A 91 -21.13 9.37 -15.75
CA ASP A 91 -19.71 9.00 -15.92
C ASP A 91 -19.19 8.23 -14.70
N LYS A 92 -19.62 8.64 -13.50
CA LYS A 92 -19.29 7.94 -12.24
C LYS A 92 -19.86 6.52 -12.25
N ILE A 93 -21.14 6.36 -12.60
CA ILE A 93 -21.80 5.06 -12.69
C ILE A 93 -21.07 4.18 -13.71
N ALA A 94 -20.82 4.68 -14.92
CA ALA A 94 -20.13 3.94 -15.96
C ALA A 94 -18.72 3.50 -15.58
N ALA A 95 -17.97 4.31 -14.83
CA ALA A 95 -16.64 3.94 -14.33
C ALA A 95 -16.71 2.82 -13.28
N LEU A 96 -17.67 2.90 -12.35
CA LEU A 96 -17.88 1.88 -11.32
C LEU A 96 -18.37 0.55 -11.93
N GLU A 97 -19.28 0.59 -12.90
CA GLU A 97 -19.74 -0.58 -13.65
C GLU A 97 -18.62 -1.24 -14.46
N ALA A 98 -17.67 -0.44 -14.97
CA ALA A 98 -16.48 -0.94 -15.65
C ALA A 98 -15.44 -1.57 -14.70
N GLY A 99 -15.68 -1.56 -13.38
CA GLY A 99 -14.86 -2.21 -12.38
C GLY A 99 -13.90 -1.29 -11.62
N ALA A 100 -14.11 0.04 -11.64
CA ALA A 100 -13.48 0.94 -10.69
C ALA A 100 -14.04 0.70 -9.28
N ASP A 101 -13.17 0.85 -8.26
CA ASP A 101 -13.57 0.63 -6.87
C ASP A 101 -14.09 1.90 -6.19
N ASP A 102 -13.64 3.08 -6.65
CA ASP A 102 -14.16 4.39 -6.22
C ASP A 102 -13.86 5.45 -7.28
N TYR A 103 -14.44 6.63 -7.10
CA TYR A 103 -14.36 7.75 -8.03
C TYR A 103 -14.21 9.07 -7.26
N LEU A 104 -13.28 9.93 -7.69
CA LEU A 104 -13.04 11.26 -7.14
C LEU A 104 -13.01 12.30 -8.26
N SER A 105 -13.87 13.31 -8.16
CA SER A 105 -13.96 14.37 -9.16
C SER A 105 -12.87 15.42 -8.94
N LYS A 106 -12.26 15.89 -10.00
CA LYS A 106 -11.39 17.10 -10.00
C LYS A 106 -12.28 18.37 -9.97
N PRO A 107 -11.96 19.42 -9.17
CA PRO A 107 -10.87 19.49 -8.21
C PRO A 107 -11.18 18.73 -6.90
N PHE A 108 -10.16 18.21 -6.23
CA PHE A 108 -10.26 17.44 -5.00
C PHE A 108 -9.20 17.86 -3.98
N ASP A 109 -9.43 17.50 -2.73
CA ASP A 109 -8.45 17.61 -1.66
C ASP A 109 -7.59 16.31 -1.62
N VAL A 110 -6.27 16.49 -1.41
CA VAL A 110 -5.35 15.33 -1.33
C VAL A 110 -5.64 14.48 -0.10
N ASP A 111 -6.12 15.06 0.99
CA ASP A 111 -6.54 14.31 2.18
C ASP A 111 -7.78 13.46 1.89
N GLU A 112 -8.72 13.93 1.02
CA GLU A 112 -9.84 13.13 0.55
C GLU A 112 -9.36 11.96 -0.31
N LEU A 113 -8.44 12.22 -1.26
CA LEU A 113 -7.85 11.17 -2.09
C LEU A 113 -7.21 10.08 -1.23
N GLU A 114 -6.40 10.46 -0.25
CA GLU A 114 -5.73 9.52 0.65
C GLU A 114 -6.74 8.73 1.49
N ALA A 115 -7.76 9.38 2.05
CA ALA A 115 -8.80 8.72 2.83
C ALA A 115 -9.56 7.67 2.00
N ARG A 116 -9.85 7.95 0.71
CA ARG A 116 -10.46 7.01 -0.22
C ARG A 116 -9.56 5.84 -0.55
N LEU A 117 -8.27 6.07 -0.80
CA LEU A 117 -7.28 5.00 -1.00
C LEU A 117 -7.20 4.07 0.20
N PHE A 118 -7.17 4.61 1.43
CA PHE A 118 -7.23 3.79 2.64
C PHE A 118 -8.54 2.99 2.75
N ALA A 119 -9.68 3.60 2.37
CA ALA A 119 -10.96 2.90 2.38
C ALA A 119 -10.98 1.74 1.36
N LEU A 120 -10.39 1.91 0.18
CA LEU A 120 -10.27 0.87 -0.83
C LEU A 120 -9.41 -0.29 -0.37
N LEU A 121 -8.23 0.00 0.19
CA LEU A 121 -7.35 -1.02 0.76
C LEU A 121 -8.03 -1.78 1.89
N ARG A 122 -8.75 -1.07 2.77
CA ARG A 122 -9.54 -1.69 3.83
C ARG A 122 -10.59 -2.65 3.25
N ARG A 123 -11.30 -2.29 2.16
CA ARG A 123 -12.28 -3.17 1.49
C ARG A 123 -11.60 -4.39 0.86
N ARG A 124 -10.43 -4.22 0.25
CA ARG A 124 -9.63 -5.34 -0.27
C ARG A 124 -9.17 -6.28 0.84
N LEU A 125 -8.65 -5.73 1.92
CA LEU A 125 -8.32 -6.47 3.14
C LEU A 125 -9.59 -6.99 3.84
N GLY A 126 -10.72 -6.30 3.72
CA GLY A 126 -12.01 -6.62 4.33
C GLY A 126 -12.82 -7.71 3.61
N LYS A 127 -12.49 -8.07 2.36
CA LYS A 127 -12.94 -9.35 1.76
C LYS A 127 -12.25 -10.54 2.45
N THR A 128 -11.17 -10.29 3.20
CA THR A 128 -10.45 -11.22 4.08
C THR A 128 -10.52 -10.82 5.57
N GLY A 129 -11.51 -9.95 5.96
CA GLY A 129 -11.56 -9.35 7.30
C GLY A 129 -10.52 -8.21 7.44
N ALA A 130 -10.95 -7.02 7.87
CA ALA A 130 -10.10 -5.82 8.02
C ALA A 130 -8.96 -5.98 9.07
N GLN A 131 -8.62 -7.20 9.40
CA GLN A 131 -7.59 -7.58 10.36
C GLN A 131 -6.56 -8.48 9.69
N LEU A 132 -5.35 -7.96 9.51
CA LEU A 132 -4.21 -8.82 9.22
C LEU A 132 -3.88 -9.58 10.52
N ASN A 133 -3.99 -10.90 10.49
CA ASN A 133 -3.68 -11.74 11.64
C ASN A 133 -2.45 -12.59 11.32
N TRP A 134 -1.42 -12.48 12.16
CA TRP A 134 -0.22 -13.30 12.04
C TRP A 134 0.39 -13.57 13.41
N VAL A 135 0.68 -14.82 13.72
CA VAL A 135 1.31 -15.30 14.98
C VAL A 135 0.71 -14.70 16.26
N GLY A 136 -0.61 -14.49 16.27
CA GLY A 136 -1.33 -13.90 17.44
C GLY A 136 -1.35 -12.37 17.48
N ILE A 137 -0.72 -11.69 16.52
CA ILE A 137 -0.87 -10.24 16.34
C ILE A 137 -2.00 -9.98 15.35
N GLN A 138 -2.85 -9.02 15.68
CA GLN A 138 -3.94 -8.51 14.85
C GLN A 138 -3.63 -7.06 14.49
N TYR A 139 -3.73 -6.72 13.23
CA TYR A 139 -3.63 -5.35 12.75
C TYR A 139 -4.96 -4.89 12.19
N ASP A 140 -5.53 -3.86 12.77
CA ASP A 140 -6.72 -3.19 12.25
C ASP A 140 -6.29 -1.98 11.41
N ALA A 141 -6.46 -2.10 10.09
CA ALA A 141 -6.08 -1.05 9.14
C ALA A 141 -6.98 0.20 9.25
N SER A 142 -8.20 0.08 9.81
CA SER A 142 -9.15 1.18 9.92
C SER A 142 -8.72 2.22 10.96
N ILE A 143 -8.14 1.75 12.05
CA ILE A 143 -7.64 2.58 13.16
C ILE A 143 -6.10 2.57 13.25
N ARG A 144 -5.43 1.91 12.29
CA ARG A 144 -3.97 1.74 12.23
C ARG A 144 -3.37 1.25 13.55
N SER A 145 -4.01 0.28 14.18
CA SER A 145 -3.65 -0.23 15.50
C SER A 145 -3.32 -1.70 15.47
N PHE A 146 -2.34 -2.08 16.27
CA PHE A 146 -2.02 -3.47 16.53
C PHE A 146 -2.62 -3.90 17.87
N ALA A 147 -3.14 -5.12 17.90
CA ALA A 147 -3.47 -5.83 19.12
C ALA A 147 -2.76 -7.18 19.12
N CYS A 148 -2.38 -7.64 20.31
CA CYS A 148 -1.82 -8.97 20.48
C CYS A 148 -2.53 -9.65 21.65
N ARG A 149 -3.14 -10.81 21.38
CA ARG A 149 -3.95 -11.56 22.36
C ARG A 149 -4.98 -10.68 23.09
N GLY A 150 -5.65 -9.77 22.38
CA GLY A 150 -6.66 -8.85 22.90
C GLY A 150 -6.12 -7.59 23.60
N HIS A 151 -4.81 -7.40 23.70
CA HIS A 151 -4.20 -6.20 24.25
C HIS A 151 -3.67 -5.29 23.14
N THR A 152 -3.97 -4.00 23.21
CA THR A 152 -3.42 -3.01 22.25
C THR A 152 -1.90 -2.90 22.40
N LEU A 153 -1.21 -2.99 21.27
CA LEU A 153 0.25 -2.87 21.22
C LEU A 153 0.63 -1.44 20.81
N ALA A 154 1.11 -0.65 21.75
CA ALA A 154 1.58 0.71 21.48
C ALA A 154 2.94 0.69 20.77
N VAL A 155 2.97 1.17 19.53
CA VAL A 155 4.18 1.23 18.67
C VAL A 155 4.40 2.65 18.15
N SER A 156 5.66 3.04 18.00
CA SER A 156 6.04 4.29 17.32
C SER A 156 5.84 4.16 15.81
N PRO A 157 5.84 5.26 15.04
CA PRO A 157 5.66 5.20 13.58
C PRO A 157 6.64 4.26 12.87
N ARG A 158 7.93 4.26 13.25
CA ARG A 158 8.95 3.36 12.67
C ARG A 158 8.74 1.90 13.09
N GLU A 159 8.37 1.66 14.34
CA GLU A 159 7.99 0.32 14.82
C GLU A 159 6.72 -0.19 14.13
N HIS A 160 5.75 0.70 13.89
CA HIS A 160 4.52 0.40 13.15
C HIS A 160 4.84 -0.09 11.73
N ALA A 161 5.66 0.67 10.98
CA ALA A 161 6.05 0.31 9.62
C ALA A 161 6.79 -1.04 9.57
N ALA A 162 7.73 -1.26 10.49
CA ALA A 162 8.48 -2.52 10.57
C ALA A 162 7.59 -3.72 10.93
N LEU A 163 6.70 -3.57 11.93
CA LEU A 163 5.81 -4.64 12.35
C LEU A 163 4.80 -5.00 11.26
N LEU A 164 4.22 -4.00 10.60
CA LEU A 164 3.30 -4.20 9.48
C LEU A 164 3.99 -4.93 8.32
N ALA A 165 5.22 -4.54 7.97
CA ALA A 165 6.00 -5.20 6.93
C ALA A 165 6.25 -6.69 7.23
N LEU A 166 6.64 -6.99 8.47
CA LEU A 166 6.87 -8.37 8.93
C LEU A 166 5.58 -9.20 8.96
N MET A 167 4.46 -8.61 9.35
CA MET A 167 3.15 -9.29 9.31
C MET A 167 2.70 -9.58 7.88
N GLN A 168 2.88 -8.63 6.96
CA GLN A 168 2.55 -8.80 5.54
C GLN A 168 3.40 -9.88 4.86
N ALA A 169 4.62 -10.07 5.34
CA ALA A 169 5.52 -11.11 4.84
C ALA A 169 5.12 -12.53 5.29
N GLN A 170 4.20 -12.68 6.26
CA GLN A 170 3.61 -13.96 6.68
C GLN A 170 4.66 -15.08 6.90
N GLY A 171 5.72 -14.78 7.63
CA GLY A 171 6.79 -15.72 7.95
C GLY A 171 7.90 -15.82 6.90
N VAL A 172 7.75 -15.18 5.73
CA VAL A 172 8.85 -15.06 4.77
C VAL A 172 9.88 -14.07 5.33
N PRO A 173 11.17 -14.46 5.45
CA PRO A 173 12.19 -13.56 5.97
C PRO A 173 12.41 -12.33 5.07
N LEU A 174 12.35 -11.14 5.64
CA LEU A 174 12.67 -9.88 4.98
C LEU A 174 14.13 -9.50 5.27
N THR A 175 14.86 -9.11 4.23
CA THR A 175 16.24 -8.61 4.40
C THR A 175 16.25 -7.31 5.21
N ARG A 176 17.38 -6.98 5.84
CA ARG A 176 17.54 -5.69 6.54
C ARG A 176 17.29 -4.50 5.61
N LEU A 177 17.76 -4.59 4.37
CA LEU A 177 17.56 -3.56 3.36
C LEU A 177 16.06 -3.38 3.04
N ALA A 178 15.32 -4.46 2.80
CA ALA A 178 13.89 -4.40 2.52
C ALA A 178 13.07 -3.85 3.69
N LEU A 179 13.49 -4.09 4.93
CA LEU A 179 12.88 -3.47 6.11
C LEU A 179 13.25 -2.00 6.24
N TYR A 180 14.51 -1.67 6.01
CA TYR A 180 15.00 -0.29 6.04
C TYR A 180 14.25 0.60 5.05
N GLU A 181 14.14 0.17 3.79
CA GLU A 181 13.42 0.87 2.73
C GLU A 181 11.95 1.13 3.07
N ARG A 182 11.29 0.21 3.82
CA ARG A 182 9.89 0.38 4.24
C ARG A 182 9.73 1.25 5.49
N VAL A 183 10.73 1.33 6.34
CA VAL A 183 10.69 2.04 7.63
C VAL A 183 11.21 3.47 7.51
N PHE A 184 12.15 3.70 6.59
CA PHE A 184 12.88 4.96 6.41
C PHE A 184 12.77 5.50 4.98
N ALA A 185 11.69 5.16 4.24
CA ALA A 185 11.48 5.58 2.86
C ALA A 185 11.59 7.11 2.66
N ASP A 186 11.22 7.89 3.68
CA ASP A 186 11.15 9.35 3.63
C ASP A 186 12.20 10.03 4.53
N ASP A 187 13.20 9.30 5.01
CA ASP A 187 14.16 9.82 5.99
C ASP A 187 15.54 10.01 5.33
N GLU A 188 15.75 11.20 4.74
CA GLU A 188 17.03 11.56 4.10
C GLU A 188 18.22 11.57 5.08
N ASP A 189 17.95 11.67 6.40
CA ASP A 189 18.95 11.66 7.46
C ASP A 189 19.31 10.25 7.98
N ALA A 190 18.61 9.22 7.53
CA ALA A 190 18.89 7.85 7.95
C ALA A 190 20.17 7.34 7.25
N SER A 191 21.31 7.62 7.84
CA SER A 191 22.64 7.42 7.24
C SER A 191 23.20 6.00 7.33
N SER A 192 22.52 5.05 7.99
CA SER A 192 23.03 3.69 8.20
C SER A 192 21.92 2.64 8.30
N LEU A 193 22.15 1.46 7.71
CA LEU A 193 21.28 0.29 7.88
C LEU A 193 21.14 -0.17 9.34
N ASP A 194 22.07 0.22 10.21
CA ASP A 194 22.07 -0.19 11.62
C ASP A 194 20.91 0.41 12.42
N VAL A 195 20.31 1.52 11.93
CA VAL A 195 19.15 2.12 12.59
C VAL A 195 17.92 1.19 12.61
N ILE A 196 17.83 0.25 11.66
CA ILE A 196 16.75 -0.75 11.65
C ILE A 196 16.88 -1.72 12.83
N ASP A 197 18.12 -2.05 13.25
CA ASP A 197 18.35 -2.95 14.37
C ASP A 197 17.83 -2.37 15.69
N VAL A 198 17.86 -1.04 15.84
CA VAL A 198 17.28 -0.35 17.01
C VAL A 198 15.75 -0.48 17.00
N VAL A 199 15.11 -0.33 15.84
CA VAL A 199 13.66 -0.50 15.69
C VAL A 199 13.27 -1.94 16.02
N ILE A 200 13.98 -2.92 15.44
CA ILE A 200 13.74 -4.35 15.69
C ILE A 200 13.98 -4.72 17.16
N TYR A 201 15.01 -4.20 17.78
CA TYR A 201 15.28 -4.42 19.21
C TYR A 201 14.12 -3.92 20.11
N ARG A 202 13.60 -2.73 19.83
CA ARG A 202 12.45 -2.16 20.57
C ARG A 202 11.19 -2.99 20.36
N LEU A 203 10.91 -3.42 19.12
CA LEU A 203 9.80 -4.30 18.82
C LEU A 203 9.92 -5.64 19.54
N ARG A 204 11.10 -6.26 19.54
CA ARG A 204 11.35 -7.51 20.28
C ARG A 204 10.95 -7.38 21.74
N LYS A 205 11.38 -6.30 22.41
CA LYS A 205 11.02 -6.04 23.83
C LYS A 205 9.50 -5.94 24.04
N LYS A 206 8.79 -5.31 23.10
CA LYS A 206 7.32 -5.14 23.19
C LYS A 206 6.56 -6.42 22.91
N LEU A 207 7.12 -7.35 22.15
CA LEU A 207 6.49 -8.60 21.74
C LEU A 207 6.72 -9.75 22.74
N VAL A 208 7.77 -9.68 23.56
CA VAL A 208 8.09 -10.70 24.59
C VAL A 208 6.88 -11.10 25.47
N PRO A 209 6.09 -10.14 26.01
CA PRO A 209 4.96 -10.51 26.88
C PRO A 209 3.88 -11.34 26.19
N PHE A 210 3.88 -11.35 24.86
CA PHE A 210 2.86 -12.01 24.04
C PHE A 210 3.32 -13.33 23.44
N ALA A 211 4.51 -13.83 23.81
CA ALA A 211 5.11 -15.02 23.22
C ALA A 211 5.18 -14.94 21.68
N VAL A 212 5.56 -13.77 21.18
CA VAL A 212 5.85 -13.50 19.75
C VAL A 212 7.27 -12.98 19.68
N SER A 213 8.03 -13.52 18.74
CA SER A 213 9.43 -13.12 18.52
C SER A 213 9.71 -12.71 17.08
N ILE A 214 10.69 -11.81 16.92
CA ILE A 214 11.29 -11.52 15.62
C ILE A 214 12.57 -12.33 15.53
N GLN A 215 12.55 -13.39 14.74
CA GLN A 215 13.67 -14.28 14.54
C GLN A 215 14.54 -13.84 13.38
N SER A 216 15.83 -14.21 13.45
CA SER A 216 16.80 -13.93 12.39
C SER A 216 17.24 -15.22 11.72
N VAL A 217 17.18 -15.24 10.39
CA VAL A 217 17.81 -16.28 9.58
C VAL A 217 19.13 -15.73 9.04
N ARG A 218 20.23 -16.36 9.43
CA ARG A 218 21.58 -15.87 9.07
C ARG A 218 21.74 -15.78 7.54
N GLY A 219 22.11 -14.59 7.08
CA GLY A 219 22.33 -14.29 5.65
C GLY A 219 21.05 -14.11 4.82
N ILE A 220 19.84 -14.29 5.42
CA ILE A 220 18.57 -14.17 4.70
C ILE A 220 17.76 -12.97 5.19
N GLY A 221 17.43 -12.91 6.49
CA GLY A 221 16.61 -11.79 6.98
C GLY A 221 15.93 -12.06 8.32
N LEU A 222 14.89 -11.28 8.56
CA LEU A 222 14.09 -11.26 9.78
C LEU A 222 12.65 -11.66 9.47
N TYR A 223 12.01 -12.41 10.37
CA TYR A 223 10.60 -12.79 10.26
C TYR A 223 9.93 -12.89 11.63
N LEU A 224 8.60 -12.78 11.65
CA LEU A 224 7.79 -13.00 12.86
C LEU A 224 7.49 -14.48 13.06
N ALA A 225 7.71 -14.95 14.29
CA ALA A 225 7.37 -16.29 14.73
C ALA A 225 6.57 -16.25 16.05
N SER A 226 5.76 -17.28 16.28
CA SER A 226 5.15 -17.53 17.58
C SER A 226 6.09 -18.40 18.40
N ASP A 227 6.34 -17.99 19.66
CA ASP A 227 7.09 -18.80 20.64
C ASP A 227 6.17 -19.80 21.37
N ALA A 228 4.90 -19.89 20.95
CA ALA A 228 3.99 -20.90 21.48
C ALA A 228 4.38 -22.28 20.95
N ALA A 229 4.89 -23.14 21.81
CA ALA A 229 5.05 -24.56 21.59
C ALA A 229 3.69 -25.24 21.50
#